data_afc4a20d0c76f462758f447481ea9d19
#
_entry.id   afc4a20d0c76f462758f447481ea9d19
#
_cell.length_a   1.000
_cell.length_b   1.000
_cell.length_c   1.000
_cell.angle_alpha   90.00
_cell.angle_beta   90.00
_cell.angle_gamma   90.00
#
_symmetry.space_group_name_H-M   'P 1'
#
loop_
_entity.id
_entity.type
_entity.pdbx_description
1 polymer ?
#
loop_
_entity_poly.entity_id
_entity_poly.type
_entity_poly.pdbx_seq_one_letter_code
_entity_poly.pdbx_strand_id
1 'polypeptide(L)'
;MVERLVANEKVEGSNPFARSIRNMEKLYKKKCVACDGNTLPFDASEIHKYLKKIDGWEVKNSNQKNYYLEKEFKFQNFLESQKFINKVSSIAEQEGHHPDIFFGWGYAKIKILTHAIMGLAESDFVLAAKIDQI
;
A
#
# COMPACT_ATOMS: atom_id res chain seq x y z
N MET A 1 4.65 0.10 -14.85
CA MET A 1 3.71 0.95 -14.08
C MET A 1 2.87 1.79 -15.00
N VAL A 2 3.54 2.60 -15.81
CA VAL A 2 2.83 3.47 -16.75
C VAL A 2 2.03 2.67 -17.76
N GLU A 3 2.60 1.61 -18.26
CA GLU A 3 1.92 0.75 -19.23
C GLU A 3 0.64 0.18 -18.66
N ARG A 4 0.66 -0.17 -17.40
CA ARG A 4 -0.50 -0.72 -16.73
C ARG A 4 -1.63 0.30 -16.68
N LEU A 5 -1.31 1.55 -16.39
CA LEU A 5 -2.30 2.62 -16.34
C LEU A 5 -2.88 2.87 -17.72
N VAL A 6 -2.05 2.88 -18.75
CA VAL A 6 -2.50 3.08 -20.12
C VAL A 6 -3.47 1.96 -20.53
N ALA A 7 -3.13 0.72 -20.20
CA ALA A 7 -4.00 -0.41 -20.51
C ALA A 7 -5.35 -0.28 -19.81
N ASN A 8 -5.35 0.19 -18.58
CA ASN A 8 -6.57 0.37 -17.82
C ASN A 8 -7.47 1.42 -18.44
N GLU A 9 -6.89 2.48 -18.96
CA GLU A 9 -7.65 3.52 -19.62
C GLU A 9 -8.37 2.99 -20.85
N LYS A 10 -7.76 2.05 -21.54
CA LYS A 10 -8.34 1.50 -22.75
C LYS A 10 -9.55 0.61 -22.49
N VAL A 11 -9.70 0.10 -21.29
CA VAL A 11 -10.81 -0.79 -20.94
C VAL A 11 -11.88 -0.05 -20.13
N GLU A 12 -11.91 1.23 -20.23
CA GLU A 12 -12.85 2.06 -19.51
C GLU A 12 -14.31 1.80 -19.91
N GLY A 13 -15.21 2.52 -19.31
CA GLY A 13 -16.61 2.47 -19.64
C GLY A 13 -17.39 1.66 -18.64
N SER A 14 -18.31 0.85 -19.10
CA SER A 14 -19.21 0.09 -18.25
C SER A 14 -18.54 -1.13 -17.61
N ASN A 15 -17.25 -1.27 -17.82
CA ASN A 15 -16.51 -2.41 -17.31
C ASN A 15 -16.40 -2.36 -15.79
N PRO A 16 -16.76 -3.43 -15.05
CA PRO A 16 -16.59 -3.45 -13.59
C PRO A 16 -15.16 -3.25 -13.13
N PHE A 17 -14.21 -3.64 -13.96
CA PHE A 17 -12.80 -3.45 -13.69
C PHE A 17 -12.43 -1.97 -13.59
N ALA A 18 -13.01 -1.13 -14.46
CA ALA A 18 -12.81 0.30 -14.42
C ALA A 18 -13.34 0.91 -13.13
N ARG A 19 -14.42 0.36 -12.61
CA ARG A 19 -14.97 0.79 -11.34
C ARG A 19 -14.01 0.51 -10.18
N SER A 20 -13.37 -0.65 -10.21
CA SER A 20 -12.38 -1.04 -9.23
C SER A 20 -11.19 -0.08 -9.21
N ILE A 21 -10.72 0.28 -10.40
CA ILE A 21 -9.61 1.22 -10.55
C ILE A 21 -9.96 2.57 -9.95
N ARG A 22 -11.17 3.05 -10.18
CA ARG A 22 -11.61 4.33 -9.62
C ARG A 22 -11.64 4.30 -8.10
N ASN A 23 -12.02 3.16 -7.52
CA ASN A 23 -12.00 3.02 -6.06
C ASN A 23 -10.58 3.08 -5.51
N MET A 24 -9.62 2.49 -6.21
CA MET A 24 -8.21 2.57 -5.84
C MET A 24 -7.72 4.01 -5.89
N GLU A 25 -8.09 4.74 -6.94
CA GLU A 25 -7.71 6.13 -7.06
C GLU A 25 -8.24 6.96 -5.91
N LYS A 26 -9.46 6.71 -5.49
CA LYS A 26 -10.03 7.42 -4.35
C LYS A 26 -9.25 7.14 -3.07
N LEU A 27 -8.81 5.91 -2.89
CA LEU A 27 -8.10 5.53 -1.68
C LEU A 27 -6.77 6.28 -1.56
N TYR A 28 -6.00 6.38 -2.63
CA TYR A 28 -4.70 7.05 -2.56
C TYR A 28 -4.83 8.57 -2.41
N LYS A 29 -6.00 9.13 -2.64
CA LYS A 29 -6.23 10.57 -2.44
C LYS A 29 -6.54 10.91 -0.99
N LYS A 30 -6.83 9.92 -0.16
CA LYS A 30 -7.10 10.16 1.25
C LYS A 30 -5.81 10.46 2.00
N LYS A 31 -5.96 11.07 3.17
CA LYS A 31 -4.86 11.27 4.11
C LYS A 31 -4.80 10.11 5.07
N CYS A 32 -3.60 9.75 5.47
CA CYS A 32 -3.44 8.83 6.59
C CYS A 32 -3.83 9.55 7.88
N VAL A 33 -4.68 8.90 8.65
CA VAL A 33 -5.11 9.45 9.93
C VAL A 33 -4.37 8.71 11.03
N ALA A 34 -3.77 9.47 11.95
CA ALA A 34 -3.05 8.87 13.06
C ALA A 34 -4.02 8.03 13.89
N CYS A 35 -3.63 6.80 14.16
CA CYS A 35 -4.40 5.92 15.03
C CYS A 35 -3.90 6.07 16.45
N ASP A 36 -4.81 6.30 17.38
CA ASP A 36 -4.46 6.21 18.79
C ASP A 36 -4.58 4.74 19.22
N GLY A 37 -4.12 4.45 20.42
CA GLY A 37 -4.14 3.07 20.92
C GLY A 37 -5.53 2.51 21.16
N ASN A 38 -6.56 3.33 21.04
CA ASN A 38 -7.95 2.91 21.24
C ASN A 38 -8.63 2.50 19.95
N THR A 39 -8.01 2.75 18.80
CA THR A 39 -8.55 2.33 17.52
C THR A 39 -8.43 0.81 17.39
N LEU A 40 -9.54 0.16 17.07
CA LEU A 40 -9.52 -1.29 16.89
C LEU A 40 -8.91 -1.64 15.53
N PRO A 41 -8.01 -2.63 15.47
CA PRO A 41 -7.50 -3.09 14.18
C PRO A 41 -8.60 -3.73 13.37
N PHE A 42 -8.44 -3.68 12.04
CA PHE A 42 -9.36 -4.33 11.12
C PHE A 42 -9.42 -5.83 11.39
N ASP A 43 -10.62 -6.40 11.32
CA ASP A 43 -10.79 -7.85 11.33
C ASP A 43 -10.51 -8.41 9.92
N ALA A 44 -10.54 -9.73 9.79
CA ALA A 44 -10.24 -10.39 8.53
C ALA A 44 -11.18 -9.96 7.40
N SER A 45 -12.43 -9.69 7.72
CA SER A 45 -13.43 -9.28 6.73
C SER A 45 -13.10 -7.89 6.17
N GLU A 46 -12.77 -6.95 7.04
CA GLU A 46 -12.40 -5.61 6.62
C GLU A 46 -11.09 -5.59 5.84
N ILE A 47 -10.12 -6.37 6.29
CA ILE A 47 -8.84 -6.53 5.58
C ILE A 47 -9.10 -7.02 4.16
N HIS A 48 -9.91 -8.04 4.01
CA HIS A 48 -10.24 -8.60 2.71
C HIS A 48 -10.90 -7.57 1.80
N LYS A 49 -11.81 -6.79 2.35
CA LYS A 49 -12.51 -5.75 1.63
C LYS A 49 -11.56 -4.67 1.11
N TYR A 50 -10.66 -4.22 1.97
CA TYR A 50 -9.69 -3.17 1.60
C TYR A 50 -8.59 -3.69 0.69
N LEU A 51 -8.22 -4.96 0.84
CA LEU A 51 -7.18 -5.57 0.01
C LEU A 51 -7.54 -5.51 -1.47
N LYS A 52 -8.82 -5.54 -1.80
CA LYS A 52 -9.29 -5.43 -3.18
C LYS A 52 -9.09 -4.03 -3.76
N LYS A 53 -8.80 -3.05 -2.93
CA LYS A 53 -8.62 -1.65 -3.36
C LYS A 53 -7.16 -1.30 -3.64
N ILE A 54 -6.25 -2.22 -3.39
CA ILE A 54 -4.82 -2.04 -3.64
C ILE A 54 -4.33 -3.18 -4.53
N ASP A 55 -3.16 -3.02 -5.14
CA ASP A 55 -2.68 -3.93 -6.16
C ASP A 55 -1.38 -4.60 -5.76
N GLY A 56 -1.40 -5.92 -5.72
CA GLY A 56 -0.19 -6.71 -5.52
C GLY A 56 0.33 -6.79 -4.10
N TRP A 57 -0.43 -6.30 -3.14
CA TRP A 57 -0.05 -6.40 -1.73
C TRP A 57 -0.54 -7.70 -1.13
N GLU A 58 0.26 -8.28 -0.26
CA GLU A 58 -0.10 -9.47 0.49
C GLU A 58 -0.34 -9.12 1.94
N VAL A 59 -1.33 -9.77 2.54
CA VAL A 59 -1.56 -9.66 3.98
C VAL A 59 -0.83 -10.82 4.63
N LYS A 60 0.06 -10.50 5.55
CA LYS A 60 0.81 -11.49 6.32
C LYS A 60 0.50 -11.32 7.79
N ASN A 61 0.89 -12.30 8.56
CA ASN A 61 0.52 -12.37 9.96
C ASN A 61 1.73 -12.79 10.76
N SER A 62 2.12 -11.98 11.73
CA SER A 62 3.17 -12.38 12.66
C SER A 62 2.47 -12.81 13.96
N ASN A 63 2.68 -14.08 14.35
CA ASN A 63 2.15 -14.66 15.57
C ASN A 63 0.62 -14.70 15.63
N GLN A 64 -0.05 -14.88 14.48
CA GLN A 64 -1.48 -15.11 14.37
C GLN A 64 -2.38 -13.96 14.82
N LYS A 65 -1.82 -12.83 15.21
CA LYS A 65 -2.63 -11.70 15.68
C LYS A 65 -2.30 -10.37 14.99
N ASN A 66 -1.07 -10.23 14.53
CA ASN A 66 -0.60 -8.94 14.04
C ASN A 66 -0.50 -8.98 12.52
N TYR A 67 -1.56 -8.55 11.87
CA TYR A 67 -1.58 -8.49 10.42
C TYR A 67 -0.78 -7.31 9.91
N TYR A 68 -0.13 -7.48 8.78
CA TYR A 68 0.57 -6.41 8.09
C TYR A 68 0.50 -6.61 6.58
N LEU A 69 0.70 -5.53 5.85
CA LEU A 69 0.77 -5.55 4.39
C LEU A 69 2.23 -5.66 3.97
N GLU A 70 2.48 -6.42 2.92
CA GLU A 70 3.84 -6.53 2.39
C GLU A 70 3.78 -6.60 0.87
N LYS A 71 4.71 -5.91 0.22
CA LYS A 71 4.85 -5.98 -1.23
C LYS A 71 6.31 -5.81 -1.59
N GLU A 72 6.76 -6.62 -2.55
CA GLU A 72 8.12 -6.53 -3.07
C GLU A 72 8.08 -5.97 -4.47
N PHE A 73 8.95 -5.01 -4.73
CA PHE A 73 9.10 -4.34 -6.03
C PHE A 73 10.45 -4.72 -6.61
N LYS A 74 10.51 -4.92 -7.93
CA LYS A 74 11.74 -5.30 -8.62
C LYS A 74 12.25 -4.16 -9.48
N PHE A 75 13.57 -4.02 -9.54
CA PHE A 75 14.24 -2.94 -10.26
C PHE A 75 15.44 -3.49 -11.02
N GLN A 76 15.98 -2.66 -11.92
CA GLN A 76 17.11 -3.09 -12.77
C GLN A 76 18.44 -3.10 -12.04
N ASN A 77 18.58 -2.30 -10.99
CA ASN A 77 19.84 -2.18 -10.25
C ASN A 77 19.60 -1.54 -8.90
N PHE A 78 20.69 -1.35 -8.16
CA PHE A 78 20.63 -0.77 -6.82
C PHE A 78 20.15 0.68 -6.82
N LEU A 79 20.62 1.47 -7.78
CA LEU A 79 20.25 2.88 -7.86
C LEU A 79 18.76 3.06 -8.06
N GLU A 80 18.14 2.24 -8.90
CA GLU A 80 16.70 2.32 -9.14
C GLU A 80 15.91 1.92 -7.90
N SER A 81 16.38 0.92 -7.16
CA SER A 81 15.78 0.56 -5.88
C SER A 81 15.86 1.73 -4.91
N GLN A 82 17.02 2.38 -4.82
CA GLN A 82 17.23 3.50 -3.91
C GLN A 82 16.32 4.70 -4.27
N LYS A 83 16.19 5.00 -5.55
CA LYS A 83 15.31 6.09 -5.99
C LYS A 83 13.87 5.84 -5.57
N PHE A 84 13.42 4.60 -5.72
CA PHE A 84 12.06 4.22 -5.31
C PHE A 84 11.90 4.42 -3.80
N ILE A 85 12.86 3.96 -3.01
CA ILE A 85 12.79 4.07 -1.56
C ILE A 85 12.77 5.53 -1.11
N ASN A 86 13.51 6.39 -1.79
CA ASN A 86 13.49 7.82 -1.48
C ASN A 86 12.09 8.41 -1.66
N LYS A 87 11.39 7.99 -2.70
CA LYS A 87 10.01 8.44 -2.94
C LYS A 87 9.05 7.89 -1.88
N VAL A 88 9.20 6.62 -1.54
CA VAL A 88 8.39 6.01 -0.47
C VAL A 88 8.60 6.75 0.84
N SER A 89 9.85 7.06 1.18
CA SER A 89 10.18 7.77 2.41
C SER A 89 9.55 9.16 2.45
N SER A 90 9.55 9.87 1.34
CA SER A 90 8.91 11.17 1.24
C SER A 90 7.41 11.09 1.52
N ILE A 91 6.75 10.11 0.93
CA ILE A 91 5.31 9.91 1.15
C ILE A 91 5.05 9.57 2.61
N ALA A 92 5.84 8.67 3.17
CA ALA A 92 5.68 8.23 4.56
C ALA A 92 5.81 9.42 5.53
N GLU A 93 6.79 10.29 5.28
CA GLU A 93 6.99 11.49 6.09
C GLU A 93 5.81 12.45 5.97
N GLN A 94 5.34 12.68 4.75
CA GLN A 94 4.21 13.57 4.52
C GLN A 94 2.94 13.08 5.21
N GLU A 95 2.75 11.77 5.23
CA GLU A 95 1.54 11.19 5.81
C GLU A 95 1.68 10.89 7.30
N GLY A 96 2.88 11.00 7.85
CA GLY A 96 3.11 10.68 9.25
C GLY A 96 2.88 9.21 9.57
N HIS A 97 3.05 8.33 8.58
CA HIS A 97 2.83 6.90 8.73
C HIS A 97 4.00 6.17 8.09
N HIS A 98 4.78 5.47 8.89
CA HIS A 98 6.10 4.98 8.48
C HIS A 98 6.11 3.47 8.32
N PRO A 99 6.39 2.98 7.11
CA PRO A 99 6.54 1.54 6.86
C PRO A 99 7.93 1.06 7.25
N ASP A 100 8.08 -0.24 7.37
CA ASP A 100 9.40 -0.83 7.41
C ASP A 100 9.86 -1.09 5.99
N ILE A 101 11.11 -0.75 5.69
CA ILE A 101 11.64 -0.80 4.34
C ILE A 101 12.87 -1.67 4.31
N PHE A 102 12.89 -2.63 3.39
CA PHE A 102 14.05 -3.47 3.13
C PHE A 102 14.37 -3.35 1.65
N PHE A 103 15.60 -3.00 1.30
CA PHE A 103 15.94 -2.90 -0.11
C PHE A 103 17.40 -3.27 -0.36
N GLY A 104 17.69 -3.58 -1.62
CA GLY A 104 19.03 -3.92 -2.04
C GLY A 104 19.12 -3.82 -3.54
N TRP A 105 20.09 -4.53 -4.08
CA TRP A 105 20.30 -4.50 -5.53
C TRP A 105 19.09 -5.13 -6.24
N GLY A 106 18.35 -4.31 -6.94
CA GLY A 106 17.25 -4.77 -7.78
C GLY A 106 15.94 -5.07 -7.08
N TYR A 107 15.81 -4.76 -5.81
CA TYR A 107 14.53 -5.00 -5.11
C TYR A 107 14.29 -4.00 -3.99
N ALA A 108 13.01 -3.86 -3.64
CA ALA A 108 12.59 -3.14 -2.45
C ALA A 108 11.37 -3.85 -1.88
N LYS A 109 11.37 -4.11 -0.58
CA LYS A 109 10.25 -4.75 0.11
C LYS A 109 9.70 -3.76 1.13
N ILE A 110 8.40 -3.51 1.07
CA ILE A 110 7.72 -2.56 1.94
C ILE A 110 6.77 -3.35 2.84
N LYS A 111 6.87 -3.10 4.14
CA LYS A 111 6.00 -3.71 5.13
C LYS A 111 5.26 -2.61 5.88
N ILE A 112 3.93 -2.69 5.90
CA ILE A 112 3.10 -1.64 6.49
C ILE A 112 2.21 -2.23 7.58
N LEU A 113 2.23 -1.61 8.73
CA LEU A 113 1.26 -1.86 9.79
C LEU A 113 1.18 -0.62 10.68
N THR A 114 0.12 -0.55 11.47
CA THR A 114 -0.03 0.53 12.45
C THR A 114 0.43 0.00 13.81
N HIS A 115 1.59 0.48 14.24
CA HIS A 115 2.22 -0.02 15.47
C HIS A 115 1.37 0.22 16.71
N ALA A 116 0.67 1.36 16.77
CA ALA A 116 -0.13 1.72 17.95
C ALA A 116 -1.20 0.68 18.27
N ILE A 117 -1.70 -0.04 17.26
CA ILE A 117 -2.76 -1.03 17.43
C ILE A 117 -2.29 -2.44 17.07
N MET A 118 -1.01 -2.57 16.69
CA MET A 118 -0.40 -3.84 16.29
C MET A 118 -1.22 -4.57 15.24
N GLY A 119 -1.66 -3.85 14.21
CA GLY A 119 -2.48 -4.42 13.17
C GLY A 119 -2.73 -3.43 12.05
N LEU A 120 -3.77 -3.68 11.27
CA LEU A 120 -4.11 -2.88 10.11
C LEU A 120 -5.32 -1.99 10.36
N ALA A 121 -5.29 -0.80 9.79
CA ALA A 121 -6.39 0.15 9.76
C ALA A 121 -6.43 0.77 8.36
N GLU A 122 -7.39 1.66 8.12
CA GLU A 122 -7.52 2.28 6.80
C GLU A 122 -6.24 2.98 6.36
N SER A 123 -5.53 3.62 7.29
CA SER A 123 -4.29 4.34 6.97
C SER A 123 -3.24 3.47 6.31
N ASP A 124 -3.17 2.20 6.67
CA ASP A 124 -2.20 1.29 6.06
C ASP A 124 -2.50 1.06 4.58
N PHE A 125 -3.78 0.93 4.26
CA PHE A 125 -4.21 0.75 2.87
C PHE A 125 -4.09 2.04 2.07
N VAL A 126 -4.31 3.19 2.70
CA VAL A 126 -4.09 4.49 2.06
C VAL A 126 -2.62 4.64 1.69
N LEU A 127 -1.72 4.31 2.61
CA LEU A 127 -0.28 4.39 2.35
C LEU A 127 0.11 3.44 1.23
N ALA A 128 -0.40 2.20 1.25
CA ALA A 128 -0.13 1.23 0.20
C ALA A 128 -0.58 1.75 -1.16
N ALA A 129 -1.77 2.33 -1.23
CA ALA A 129 -2.30 2.88 -2.47
C ALA A 129 -1.45 4.04 -2.99
N LYS A 130 -0.96 4.90 -2.09
CA LYS A 130 -0.08 6.01 -2.47
C LYS A 130 1.26 5.51 -3.01
N ILE A 131 1.81 4.48 -2.41
CA ILE A 131 3.06 3.87 -2.87
C ILE A 131 2.88 3.28 -4.26
N ASP A 132 1.72 2.71 -4.54
CA ASP A 132 1.43 2.14 -5.86
C ASP A 132 1.36 3.19 -6.95
N GLN A 133 1.26 4.47 -6.61
CA GLN A 133 1.23 5.56 -7.59
C GLN A 133 2.62 6.09 -7.96
N ILE A 134 3.66 5.62 -7.34
CA ILE A 134 5.03 6.08 -7.63
C ILE A 134 5.48 5.63 -9.02
#